data_b1e50aeef459c3d367398ce3cc6de496
#
_entry.id   b1e50aeef459c3d367398ce3cc6de496
#
_cell.length_a   1.000
_cell.length_b   1.000
_cell.length_c   1.000
_cell.angle_alpha   90.00
_cell.angle_beta   90.00
_cell.angle_gamma   90.00
#
_symmetry.space_group_name_H-M   'P 1'
#
loop_
_entity.id
_entity.type
_entity.pdbx_description
1 polymer ?
#
loop_
_entity_poly.entity_id
_entity_poly.type
_entity_poly.pdbx_seq_one_letter_code
_entity_poly.pdbx_strand_id
1 'polypeptide(L)'
;MTHARLVVELPEGSWIGNVSRSHADASFRVSAALPGDGPGYALVHVTAPDVGDVLDAMADHPAMTDLAVLARTDREATVQFETSAPMLVRAAKRAGVPIRMPVEIDDGEATVAIVGSPDRLPKLDRQLDGLGLTYRVERVGETNPRRESLTDRQRETVLAAIERGYYDTPRRCSLTELAAELGVAKSTVSETLHRAEETVVKSFFPDSTLATVG
;
A
#
# COMPACT_ATOMS: atom_id res chain seq x y z
N MET A 1 -3.04 -18.64 -7.10
CA MET A 1 -2.06 -17.66 -6.61
C MET A 1 -2.35 -17.42 -5.15
N THR A 2 -1.38 -17.59 -4.30
CA THR A 2 -1.55 -17.33 -2.86
C THR A 2 -1.16 -15.89 -2.58
N HIS A 3 -2.05 -15.17 -1.91
CA HIS A 3 -1.78 -13.86 -1.36
C HIS A 3 -1.63 -14.01 0.13
N ALA A 4 -0.61 -13.39 0.70
CA ALA A 4 -0.46 -13.33 2.14
C ALA A 4 -0.19 -11.89 2.57
N ARG A 5 -0.77 -11.49 3.70
CA ARG A 5 -0.42 -10.27 4.41
C ARG A 5 0.42 -10.67 5.61
N LEU A 6 1.60 -10.13 5.65
CA LEU A 6 2.58 -10.39 6.70
C LEU A 6 2.80 -9.10 7.48
N VAL A 7 2.92 -9.21 8.77
CA VAL A 7 3.49 -8.15 9.59
C VAL A 7 4.89 -8.62 10.00
N VAL A 8 5.89 -7.88 9.54
CA VAL A 8 7.30 -8.18 9.73
C VAL A 8 7.85 -7.24 10.77
N GLU A 9 8.38 -7.79 11.85
CA GLU A 9 9.10 -7.02 12.86
C GLU A 9 10.48 -6.64 12.33
N LEU A 10 10.75 -5.34 12.27
CA LEU A 10 12.02 -4.84 11.79
C LEU A 10 13.06 -4.91 12.91
N PRO A 11 14.26 -5.50 12.68
CA PRO A 11 15.24 -5.70 13.72
C PRO A 11 15.81 -4.37 14.23
N GLU A 12 16.31 -4.41 15.45
CA GLU A 12 17.15 -3.33 15.97
C GLU A 12 18.35 -3.12 15.05
N GLY A 13 18.63 -1.87 14.70
CA GLY A 13 19.68 -1.52 13.73
C GLY A 13 19.22 -1.41 12.27
N SER A 14 17.97 -1.79 11.94
CA SER A 14 17.38 -1.37 10.67
C SER A 14 17.02 0.11 10.74
N TRP A 15 17.45 0.89 9.75
CA TRP A 15 17.24 2.35 9.79
C TRP A 15 15.77 2.72 9.95
N ILE A 16 14.88 2.12 9.16
CA ILE A 16 13.45 2.47 9.19
C ILE A 16 12.75 1.92 10.44
N GLY A 17 13.19 0.77 10.95
CA GLY A 17 12.69 0.23 12.21
C GLY A 17 13.10 1.10 13.39
N ASN A 18 14.31 1.64 13.41
CA ASN A 18 14.76 2.54 14.46
C ASN A 18 14.05 3.89 14.40
N VAL A 19 13.95 4.49 13.20
CA VAL A 19 13.27 5.78 13.03
C VAL A 19 11.78 5.67 13.37
N SER A 20 11.08 4.61 12.93
CA SER A 20 9.66 4.43 13.24
C SER A 20 9.39 4.17 14.71
N ARG A 21 10.26 3.44 15.43
CA ARG A 21 10.14 3.25 16.89
C ARG A 21 10.42 4.53 17.69
N SER A 22 11.39 5.33 17.25
CA SER A 22 11.69 6.61 17.94
C SER A 22 10.64 7.70 17.67
N HIS A 23 9.80 7.49 16.65
CA HIS A 23 8.72 8.39 16.28
C HIS A 23 7.43 7.57 16.13
N ALA A 24 6.91 7.04 17.24
CA ALA A 24 5.75 6.14 17.24
C ALA A 24 4.46 6.76 16.68
N ASP A 25 4.36 8.11 16.68
CA ASP A 25 3.27 8.86 16.06
C ASP A 25 3.47 9.10 14.55
N ALA A 26 4.60 8.63 13.98
CA ALA A 26 4.87 8.75 12.56
C ALA A 26 4.49 7.45 11.82
N SER A 27 3.92 7.59 10.63
CA SER A 27 3.65 6.50 9.71
C SER A 27 4.44 6.66 8.40
N PHE A 28 4.91 5.54 7.88
CA PHE A 28 5.71 5.49 6.67
C PHE A 28 5.03 4.60 5.64
N ARG A 29 4.69 5.17 4.51
CA ARG A 29 4.05 4.45 3.40
C ARG A 29 4.99 4.39 2.20
N VAL A 30 5.69 3.27 2.04
CA VAL A 30 6.58 3.04 0.89
C VAL A 30 5.73 2.72 -0.33
N SER A 31 5.68 3.62 -1.30
CA SER A 31 4.86 3.50 -2.50
C SER A 31 5.59 2.86 -3.69
N ALA A 32 6.91 2.91 -3.69
CA ALA A 32 7.76 2.25 -4.67
C ALA A 32 9.10 1.88 -4.07
N ALA A 33 9.67 0.76 -4.50
CA ALA A 33 11.01 0.34 -4.13
C ALA A 33 11.68 -0.42 -5.27
N LEU A 34 12.96 -0.11 -5.51
CA LEU A 34 13.78 -0.76 -6.51
C LEU A 34 14.95 -1.45 -5.80
N PRO A 35 15.03 -2.78 -5.87
CA PRO A 35 16.16 -3.51 -5.32
C PRO A 35 17.36 -3.36 -6.23
N GLY A 36 18.41 -2.68 -5.76
CA GLY A 36 19.73 -2.69 -6.40
C GLY A 36 20.48 -4.02 -6.17
N ASP A 37 21.60 -4.20 -6.86
CA ASP A 37 22.58 -5.25 -6.51
C ASP A 37 23.50 -4.80 -5.33
N GLY A 38 23.45 -3.51 -5.00
CA GLY A 38 24.02 -2.84 -3.83
C GLY A 38 22.95 -2.07 -3.06
N PRO A 39 22.98 -0.74 -3.08
CA PRO A 39 21.95 0.11 -2.46
C PRO A 39 20.57 -0.12 -3.06
N GLY A 40 19.53 0.17 -2.28
CA GLY A 40 18.15 0.16 -2.70
C GLY A 40 17.59 1.58 -2.75
N TYR A 41 16.70 1.82 -3.70
CA TYR A 41 16.01 3.10 -3.86
C TYR A 41 14.54 2.93 -3.52
N ALA A 42 13.94 3.92 -2.87
CA ALA A 42 12.51 3.89 -2.60
C ALA A 42 11.89 5.29 -2.57
N LEU A 43 10.58 5.31 -2.75
CA LEU A 43 9.72 6.47 -2.55
C LEU A 43 8.83 6.20 -1.34
N VAL A 44 8.89 7.06 -0.34
CA VAL A 44 8.11 6.97 0.88
C VAL A 44 7.30 8.25 1.10
N HIS A 45 6.08 8.06 1.54
CA HIS A 45 5.26 9.12 2.11
C HIS A 45 5.31 8.99 3.62
N VAL A 46 5.69 10.05 4.29
CA VAL A 46 5.82 10.13 5.76
C VAL A 46 4.74 11.06 6.28
N THR A 47 4.01 10.62 7.29
CA THR A 47 3.05 11.45 8.03
C THR A 47 3.45 11.45 9.49
N ALA A 48 3.57 12.62 10.12
CA ALA A 48 3.95 12.78 11.52
C ALA A 48 3.41 14.09 12.09
N PRO A 49 3.29 14.25 13.41
CA PRO A 49 2.96 15.55 14.05
C PRO A 49 3.97 16.64 13.70
N ASP A 50 5.26 16.32 13.69
CA ASP A 50 6.36 17.12 13.15
C ASP A 50 7.17 16.25 12.17
N VAL A 51 6.96 16.46 10.88
CA VAL A 51 7.66 15.67 9.86
C VAL A 51 9.14 16.05 9.73
N GLY A 52 9.52 17.25 10.21
CA GLY A 52 10.91 17.71 10.17
C GLY A 52 11.83 16.84 10.98
N ASP A 53 11.47 16.60 12.24
CA ASP A 53 12.25 15.76 13.15
C ASP A 53 12.44 14.34 12.59
N VAL A 54 11.40 13.79 11.92
CA VAL A 54 11.48 12.49 11.29
C VAL A 54 12.46 12.49 10.10
N LEU A 55 12.42 13.52 9.26
CA LEU A 55 13.31 13.66 8.11
C LEU A 55 14.78 13.80 8.55
N ASP A 56 15.03 14.56 9.61
CA ASP A 56 16.37 14.72 10.18
C ASP A 56 16.87 13.36 10.72
N ALA A 57 16.04 12.63 11.47
CA ALA A 57 16.37 11.30 11.95
C ALA A 57 16.62 10.28 10.81
N MET A 58 15.90 10.41 9.68
CA MET A 58 16.17 9.60 8.48
C MET A 58 17.52 9.95 7.87
N ALA A 59 17.82 11.25 7.69
CA ALA A 59 19.04 11.74 7.06
C ALA A 59 20.29 11.40 7.87
N ASP A 60 20.20 11.46 9.20
CA ASP A 60 21.31 11.19 10.11
C ASP A 60 21.67 9.70 10.25
N HIS A 61 20.80 8.81 9.76
CA HIS A 61 21.03 7.37 9.91
C HIS A 61 22.14 6.88 8.97
N PRO A 62 23.15 6.13 9.48
CA PRO A 62 24.33 5.69 8.66
C PRO A 62 24.00 4.83 7.44
N ALA A 63 22.84 4.16 7.43
CA ALA A 63 22.39 3.37 6.28
C ALA A 63 21.71 4.21 5.19
N MET A 64 21.41 5.48 5.46
CA MET A 64 20.89 6.41 4.47
C MET A 64 22.05 7.00 3.67
N THR A 65 22.09 6.76 2.38
CA THR A 65 23.16 7.22 1.51
C THR A 65 22.79 8.46 0.71
N ASP A 66 21.50 8.64 0.46
CA ASP A 66 20.92 9.83 -0.17
C ASP A 66 19.46 10.01 0.26
N LEU A 67 19.02 11.27 0.40
CA LEU A 67 17.65 11.62 0.76
C LEU A 67 17.24 12.92 0.08
N ALA A 68 16.23 12.86 -0.78
CA ALA A 68 15.67 13.98 -1.49
C ALA A 68 14.20 14.19 -1.11
N VAL A 69 13.88 15.36 -0.54
CA VAL A 69 12.50 15.75 -0.22
C VAL A 69 11.83 16.28 -1.49
N LEU A 70 10.84 15.56 -2.01
CA LEU A 70 10.10 15.93 -3.22
C LEU A 70 8.92 16.87 -2.95
N ALA A 71 8.27 16.69 -1.81
CA ALA A 71 7.20 17.55 -1.32
C ALA A 71 7.16 17.50 0.20
N ARG A 72 6.80 18.63 0.83
CA ARG A 72 6.71 18.72 2.30
C ARG A 72 5.64 19.72 2.72
N THR A 73 4.92 19.38 3.78
CA THR A 73 4.12 20.26 4.64
C THR A 73 4.64 20.15 6.07
N ASP A 74 3.94 20.73 7.04
CA ASP A 74 4.31 20.57 8.46
C ASP A 74 4.13 19.15 8.99
N ARG A 75 3.20 18.38 8.38
CA ARG A 75 2.80 17.05 8.84
C ARG A 75 3.06 15.91 7.88
N GLU A 76 3.39 16.21 6.64
CA GLU A 76 3.55 15.20 5.59
C GLU A 76 4.76 15.51 4.72
N ALA A 77 5.46 14.48 4.29
CA ALA A 77 6.51 14.61 3.29
C ALA A 77 6.49 13.42 2.32
N THR A 78 6.85 13.70 1.07
CA THR A 78 7.18 12.67 0.09
C THR A 78 8.67 12.72 -0.16
N VAL A 79 9.34 11.61 0.07
CA VAL A 79 10.80 11.51 0.07
C VAL A 79 11.24 10.39 -0.85
N GLN A 80 12.19 10.69 -1.72
CA GLN A 80 12.99 9.69 -2.41
C GLN A 80 14.28 9.48 -1.63
N PHE A 81 14.65 8.23 -1.41
CA PHE A 81 15.87 7.92 -0.68
C PHE A 81 16.63 6.74 -1.28
N GLU A 82 17.91 6.69 -0.98
CA GLU A 82 18.79 5.58 -1.23
C GLU A 82 19.28 5.00 0.10
N THR A 83 19.24 3.66 0.24
CA THR A 83 19.71 2.98 1.44
C THR A 83 20.65 1.83 1.12
N SER A 84 21.71 1.67 1.90
CA SER A 84 22.63 0.53 1.82
C SER A 84 22.02 -0.78 2.36
N ALA A 85 20.91 -0.71 3.10
CA ALA A 85 20.29 -1.84 3.80
C ALA A 85 18.81 -2.09 3.41
N PRO A 86 18.46 -2.39 2.14
CA PRO A 86 17.09 -2.65 1.72
C PRO A 86 16.64 -4.08 2.08
N MET A 87 16.52 -4.40 3.36
CA MET A 87 16.38 -5.79 3.88
C MET A 87 15.18 -6.54 3.31
N LEU A 88 13.97 -5.98 3.42
CA LEU A 88 12.73 -6.63 2.95
C LEU A 88 12.72 -6.87 1.45
N VAL A 89 13.10 -5.86 0.68
CA VAL A 89 13.13 -5.94 -0.79
C VAL A 89 14.18 -6.93 -1.25
N ARG A 90 15.31 -7.03 -0.54
CA ARG A 90 16.37 -8.00 -0.82
C ARG A 90 15.92 -9.43 -0.51
N ALA A 91 15.23 -9.66 0.62
CA ALA A 91 14.65 -10.97 0.96
C ALA A 91 13.66 -11.43 -0.12
N ALA A 92 12.75 -10.56 -0.49
CA ALA A 92 11.74 -10.83 -1.50
C ALA A 92 12.36 -11.12 -2.89
N LYS A 93 13.36 -10.32 -3.32
CA LYS A 93 14.11 -10.54 -4.56
C LYS A 93 14.77 -11.92 -4.58
N ARG A 94 15.47 -12.31 -3.50
CA ARG A 94 16.15 -13.60 -3.39
C ARG A 94 15.18 -14.79 -3.36
N ALA A 95 14.01 -14.61 -2.75
CA ALA A 95 12.97 -15.63 -2.74
C ALA A 95 12.20 -15.70 -4.08
N GLY A 96 12.32 -14.67 -4.93
CA GLY A 96 11.54 -14.51 -6.16
C GLY A 96 10.06 -14.28 -5.85
N VAL A 97 9.75 -13.58 -4.76
CA VAL A 97 8.39 -13.24 -4.32
C VAL A 97 8.19 -11.74 -4.47
N PRO A 98 7.29 -11.28 -5.36
CA PRO A 98 6.96 -9.87 -5.46
C PRO A 98 6.28 -9.33 -4.20
N ILE A 99 6.75 -8.18 -3.73
CA ILE A 99 6.05 -7.37 -2.73
C ILE A 99 5.06 -6.47 -3.45
N ARG A 100 3.82 -6.44 -2.98
CA ARG A 100 2.82 -5.47 -3.45
C ARG A 100 3.01 -4.18 -2.66
N MET A 101 3.12 -3.08 -3.37
CA MET A 101 3.11 -1.76 -2.77
C MET A 101 1.66 -1.28 -2.56
N PRO A 102 1.43 -0.42 -1.58
CA PRO A 102 2.39 0.11 -0.64
C PRO A 102 2.77 -0.87 0.47
N VAL A 103 3.96 -0.67 1.07
CA VAL A 103 4.35 -1.25 2.37
C VAL A 103 4.15 -0.16 3.42
N GLU A 104 3.42 -0.48 4.47
CA GLU A 104 3.16 0.41 5.59
C GLU A 104 4.06 0.03 6.75
N ILE A 105 4.67 1.03 7.39
CA ILE A 105 5.61 0.82 8.49
C ILE A 105 5.25 1.77 9.62
N ASP A 106 4.98 1.20 10.78
CA ASP A 106 4.61 1.91 11.99
C ASP A 106 5.27 1.20 13.17
N ASP A 107 5.79 1.93 14.14
CA ASP A 107 6.38 1.44 15.40
C ASP A 107 7.26 0.17 15.27
N GLY A 108 8.13 0.17 14.25
CA GLY A 108 9.05 -0.93 13.99
C GLY A 108 8.45 -2.17 13.31
N GLU A 109 7.19 -2.15 12.95
CA GLU A 109 6.51 -3.20 12.20
C GLU A 109 6.26 -2.80 10.75
N ALA A 110 6.53 -3.69 9.80
CA ALA A 110 6.22 -3.49 8.39
C ALA A 110 5.07 -4.39 7.95
N THR A 111 3.97 -3.82 7.51
CA THR A 111 2.86 -4.54 6.92
C THR A 111 3.10 -4.73 5.42
N VAL A 112 3.27 -5.97 5.01
CA VAL A 112 3.68 -6.36 3.66
C VAL A 112 2.67 -7.28 3.02
N ALA A 113 2.16 -6.91 1.85
CA ALA A 113 1.36 -7.80 1.03
C ALA A 113 2.25 -8.50 -0.01
N ILE A 114 2.21 -9.82 -0.06
CA ILE A 114 2.97 -10.63 -1.01
C ILE A 114 2.05 -11.44 -1.91
N VAL A 115 2.52 -11.69 -3.13
CA VAL A 115 1.85 -12.55 -4.11
C VAL A 115 2.86 -13.56 -4.62
N GLY A 116 2.52 -14.83 -4.52
CA GLY A 116 3.44 -15.86 -4.98
C GLY A 116 2.79 -17.21 -5.21
N SER A 117 3.56 -18.14 -5.77
CA SER A 117 3.19 -19.54 -5.75
C SER A 117 3.48 -20.14 -4.36
N PRO A 118 2.71 -21.13 -3.90
CA PRO A 118 2.94 -21.79 -2.61
C PRO A 118 4.38 -22.27 -2.43
N ASP A 119 5.04 -22.69 -3.51
CA ASP A 119 6.42 -23.23 -3.49
C ASP A 119 7.49 -22.19 -3.16
N ARG A 120 7.16 -20.90 -3.29
CA ARG A 120 8.08 -19.79 -3.02
C ARG A 120 7.99 -19.26 -1.60
N LEU A 121 6.88 -19.49 -0.91
CA LEU A 121 6.68 -19.03 0.47
C LEU A 121 7.73 -19.62 1.44
N PRO A 122 8.09 -20.93 1.38
CA PRO A 122 9.16 -21.48 2.22
C PRO A 122 10.55 -20.91 1.89
N LYS A 123 10.74 -20.34 0.68
CA LYS A 123 12.00 -19.68 0.34
C LYS A 123 12.04 -18.27 0.94
N LEU A 124 10.90 -17.56 0.93
CA LEU A 124 10.79 -16.25 1.59
C LEU A 124 11.03 -16.39 3.09
N ASP A 125 10.38 -17.36 3.73
CA ASP A 125 10.57 -17.70 5.14
C ASP A 125 12.06 -17.81 5.50
N ARG A 126 12.80 -18.68 4.82
CA ARG A 126 14.25 -18.84 5.02
C ARG A 126 15.06 -17.57 4.76
N GLN A 127 14.63 -16.70 3.84
CA GLN A 127 15.32 -15.44 3.58
C GLN A 127 15.07 -14.43 4.69
N LEU A 128 13.86 -14.38 5.23
CA LEU A 128 13.50 -13.54 6.38
C LEU A 128 14.26 -13.99 7.64
N ASP A 129 14.22 -15.28 7.95
CA ASP A 129 14.96 -15.86 9.08
C ASP A 129 16.47 -15.58 8.97
N GLY A 130 17.06 -15.78 7.80
CA GLY A 130 18.48 -15.53 7.55
C GLY A 130 18.90 -14.06 7.69
N LEU A 131 17.95 -13.13 7.72
CA LEU A 131 18.14 -11.71 7.98
C LEU A 131 17.73 -11.30 9.41
N GLY A 132 17.31 -12.26 10.24
CA GLY A 132 16.82 -12.00 11.59
C GLY A 132 15.47 -11.28 11.62
N LEU A 133 14.68 -11.41 10.55
CA LEU A 133 13.35 -10.80 10.44
C LEU A 133 12.30 -11.79 10.95
N THR A 134 11.72 -11.52 12.10
CA THR A 134 10.53 -12.21 12.60
C THR A 134 9.29 -11.66 11.92
N TYR A 135 8.29 -12.54 11.69
CA TYR A 135 7.04 -12.11 11.09
C TYR A 135 5.86 -12.93 11.61
N ARG A 136 4.68 -12.33 11.55
CA ARG A 136 3.40 -13.03 11.76
C ARG A 136 2.56 -12.95 10.47
N VAL A 137 1.81 -13.99 10.22
CA VAL A 137 0.89 -14.03 9.09
C VAL A 137 -0.47 -13.55 9.56
N GLU A 138 -0.92 -12.39 9.08
CA GLU A 138 -2.24 -11.85 9.42
C GLU A 138 -3.35 -12.52 8.61
N ARG A 139 -3.09 -12.72 7.33
CA ARG A 139 -4.08 -13.30 6.42
C ARG A 139 -3.38 -14.11 5.34
N VAL A 140 -3.85 -15.34 5.14
CA VAL A 140 -3.55 -16.12 3.94
C VAL A 140 -4.87 -16.31 3.22
N GLY A 141 -4.93 -15.97 1.95
CA GLY A 141 -6.10 -16.17 1.12
C GLY A 141 -5.70 -16.52 -0.30
N GLU A 142 -6.45 -17.39 -0.91
CA GLU A 142 -6.50 -17.40 -2.37
C GLU A 142 -7.30 -16.19 -2.79
N THR A 143 -6.61 -15.12 -3.17
CA THR A 143 -7.31 -13.97 -3.72
C THR A 143 -7.86 -14.39 -5.06
N ASN A 144 -9.16 -14.46 -5.13
CA ASN A 144 -9.82 -14.33 -6.42
C ASN A 144 -9.62 -12.87 -6.82
N PRO A 145 -8.76 -12.54 -7.83
CA PRO A 145 -8.56 -11.15 -8.26
C PRO A 145 -9.88 -10.48 -8.68
N ARG A 146 -10.94 -11.28 -8.85
CA ARG A 146 -12.29 -10.82 -9.12
C ARG A 146 -13.02 -10.25 -7.88
N ARG A 147 -12.52 -10.48 -6.65
CA ARG A 147 -13.17 -9.92 -5.43
C ARG A 147 -12.67 -8.54 -5.04
N GLU A 148 -11.45 -8.19 -5.44
CA GLU A 148 -10.85 -6.86 -5.21
C GLU A 148 -10.98 -5.93 -6.43
N SER A 149 -11.44 -6.44 -7.56
CA SER A 149 -11.71 -5.66 -8.77
C SER A 149 -13.20 -5.62 -9.05
N LEU A 150 -13.64 -4.53 -9.65
CA LEU A 150 -14.99 -4.43 -10.19
C LEU A 150 -15.24 -5.58 -11.16
N THR A 151 -16.43 -6.17 -11.11
CA THR A 151 -16.88 -7.07 -12.18
C THR A 151 -16.95 -6.32 -13.51
N ASP A 152 -16.92 -7.04 -14.63
CA ASP A 152 -16.99 -6.41 -15.96
C ASP A 152 -18.20 -5.47 -16.07
N ARG A 153 -19.37 -5.92 -15.60
CA ARG A 153 -20.61 -5.11 -15.57
C ARG A 153 -20.49 -3.89 -14.67
N GLN A 154 -19.88 -4.01 -13.49
CA GLN A 154 -19.64 -2.87 -12.61
C GLN A 154 -18.69 -1.87 -13.25
N ARG A 155 -17.61 -2.36 -13.87
CA ARG A 155 -16.64 -1.54 -14.58
C ARG A 155 -17.28 -0.78 -15.75
N GLU A 156 -18.04 -1.45 -16.60
CA GLU A 156 -18.75 -0.83 -17.72
C GLU A 156 -19.72 0.25 -17.23
N THR A 157 -20.50 -0.04 -16.17
CA THR A 157 -21.46 0.92 -15.60
C THR A 157 -20.76 2.15 -15.03
N VAL A 158 -19.63 1.98 -14.31
CA VAL A 158 -18.83 3.08 -13.76
C VAL A 158 -18.19 3.91 -14.87
N LEU A 159 -17.63 3.28 -15.90
CA LEU A 159 -17.04 4.00 -17.03
C LEU A 159 -18.07 4.84 -17.76
N ALA A 160 -19.24 4.28 -18.05
CA ALA A 160 -20.35 5.03 -18.66
C ALA A 160 -20.77 6.21 -17.77
N ALA A 161 -20.86 6.00 -16.45
CA ALA A 161 -21.20 7.07 -15.50
C ALA A 161 -20.15 8.21 -15.49
N ILE A 162 -18.86 7.88 -15.61
CA ILE A 162 -17.79 8.87 -15.72
C ILE A 162 -17.89 9.63 -17.03
N GLU A 163 -17.98 8.93 -18.16
CA GLU A 163 -18.02 9.55 -19.50
C GLU A 163 -19.21 10.49 -19.66
N ARG A 164 -20.35 10.16 -19.07
CA ARG A 164 -21.57 10.99 -19.09
C ARG A 164 -21.55 12.10 -18.05
N GLY A 165 -20.60 12.14 -17.14
CA GLY A 165 -20.51 13.15 -16.10
C GLY A 165 -21.52 12.97 -14.99
N TYR A 166 -21.93 11.74 -14.71
CA TYR A 166 -22.76 11.41 -13.54
C TYR A 166 -22.07 11.79 -12.23
N TYR A 167 -20.75 11.66 -12.18
CA TYR A 167 -19.92 12.03 -11.02
C TYR A 167 -19.41 13.49 -11.05
N ASP A 168 -19.74 14.26 -12.06
CA ASP A 168 -19.31 15.65 -12.14
C ASP A 168 -20.05 16.54 -11.12
N THR A 169 -19.44 17.67 -10.80
CA THR A 169 -20.08 18.71 -9.98
C THR A 169 -20.04 20.04 -10.75
N PRO A 170 -21.17 20.54 -11.26
CA PRO A 170 -22.51 19.94 -11.25
C PRO A 170 -22.63 18.70 -12.17
N ARG A 171 -23.53 17.77 -11.83
CA ARG A 171 -23.79 16.59 -12.65
C ARG A 171 -24.27 16.95 -14.04
N ARG A 172 -23.74 16.28 -15.07
CA ARG A 172 -24.16 16.44 -16.47
C ARG A 172 -25.11 15.32 -16.92
N CYS A 173 -25.24 14.25 -16.15
CA CYS A 173 -26.13 13.13 -16.42
C CYS A 173 -26.83 12.68 -15.13
N SER A 174 -28.10 12.38 -15.22
CA SER A 174 -28.89 11.79 -14.12
C SER A 174 -28.82 10.26 -14.17
N LEU A 175 -29.13 9.62 -13.03
CA LEU A 175 -29.23 8.16 -12.95
C LEU A 175 -30.28 7.59 -13.91
N THR A 176 -31.34 8.34 -14.21
CA THR A 176 -32.40 7.92 -15.13
C THR A 176 -31.92 7.92 -16.58
N GLU A 177 -31.15 8.94 -16.99
CA GLU A 177 -30.55 9.02 -18.32
C GLU A 177 -29.50 7.95 -18.52
N LEU A 178 -28.66 7.70 -17.50
CA LEU A 178 -27.65 6.64 -17.54
C LEU A 178 -28.30 5.25 -17.68
N ALA A 179 -29.42 5.01 -16.97
CA ALA A 179 -30.17 3.76 -17.06
C ALA A 179 -30.80 3.55 -18.44
N ALA A 180 -31.34 4.61 -19.04
CA ALA A 180 -31.91 4.57 -20.38
C ALA A 180 -30.86 4.23 -21.42
N GLU A 181 -29.67 4.81 -21.31
CA GLU A 181 -28.54 4.55 -22.24
C GLU A 181 -28.01 3.13 -22.13
N LEU A 182 -27.87 2.63 -20.90
CA LEU A 182 -27.40 1.25 -20.67
C LEU A 182 -28.49 0.19 -20.94
N GLY A 183 -29.71 0.61 -21.28
CA GLY A 183 -30.83 -0.28 -21.59
C GLY A 183 -31.29 -1.15 -20.42
N VAL A 184 -31.12 -0.67 -19.19
CA VAL A 184 -31.46 -1.41 -17.95
C VAL A 184 -32.30 -0.57 -17.00
N ALA A 185 -32.95 -1.21 -16.03
CA ALA A 185 -33.75 -0.51 -15.06
C ALA A 185 -32.92 0.42 -14.17
N LYS A 186 -33.46 1.57 -13.79
CA LYS A 186 -32.83 2.53 -12.90
C LYS A 186 -32.33 1.91 -11.58
N SER A 187 -33.14 1.02 -11.00
CA SER A 187 -32.77 0.28 -9.78
C SER A 187 -31.54 -0.57 -9.98
N THR A 188 -31.41 -1.22 -11.14
CA THR A 188 -30.26 -2.06 -11.49
C THR A 188 -28.97 -1.22 -11.62
N VAL A 189 -29.04 -0.04 -12.27
CA VAL A 189 -27.87 0.86 -12.36
C VAL A 189 -27.49 1.36 -10.97
N SER A 190 -28.48 1.79 -10.17
CA SER A 190 -28.25 2.27 -8.81
C SER A 190 -27.53 1.22 -7.95
N GLU A 191 -28.01 -0.01 -7.95
CA GLU A 191 -27.41 -1.11 -7.20
C GLU A 191 -26.00 -1.45 -7.71
N THR A 192 -25.82 -1.48 -9.03
CA THR A 192 -24.51 -1.79 -9.65
C THR A 192 -23.48 -0.73 -9.30
N LEU A 193 -23.84 0.57 -9.40
CA LEU A 193 -22.98 1.67 -8.99
C LEU A 193 -22.65 1.61 -7.51
N HIS A 194 -23.66 1.42 -6.65
CA HIS A 194 -23.45 1.35 -5.20
C HIS A 194 -22.47 0.25 -4.81
N ARG A 195 -22.61 -0.96 -5.39
CA ARG A 195 -21.66 -2.06 -5.14
C ARG A 195 -20.27 -1.79 -5.70
N ALA A 196 -20.18 -1.10 -6.83
CA ALA A 196 -18.90 -0.69 -7.40
C ALA A 196 -18.21 0.37 -6.52
N GLU A 197 -18.96 1.38 -6.10
CA GLU A 197 -18.52 2.44 -5.20
C GLU A 197 -18.07 1.87 -3.86
N GLU A 198 -18.82 0.94 -3.27
CA GLU A 198 -18.43 0.21 -2.06
C GLU A 198 -17.07 -0.48 -2.23
N THR A 199 -16.86 -1.18 -3.35
CA THR A 199 -15.61 -1.86 -3.63
C THR A 199 -14.44 -0.87 -3.75
N VAL A 200 -14.64 0.23 -4.50
CA VAL A 200 -13.63 1.27 -4.69
C VAL A 200 -13.31 1.97 -3.36
N VAL A 201 -14.33 2.41 -2.63
CA VAL A 201 -14.14 3.11 -1.35
C VAL A 201 -13.41 2.21 -0.35
N LYS A 202 -13.82 0.95 -0.18
CA LYS A 202 -13.16 0.01 0.72
C LYS A 202 -11.73 -0.32 0.31
N SER A 203 -11.39 -0.21 -0.98
CA SER A 203 -10.01 -0.38 -1.42
C SER A 203 -9.10 0.81 -1.06
N PHE A 204 -9.68 2.00 -0.93
CA PHE A 204 -8.97 3.22 -0.49
C PHE A 204 -8.80 3.31 1.02
N PHE A 205 -9.76 2.76 1.78
CA PHE A 205 -9.76 2.77 3.25
C PHE A 205 -9.77 1.33 3.75
N PRO A 206 -8.64 0.63 3.75
CA PRO A 206 -8.55 -0.71 4.33
C PRO A 206 -8.87 -0.66 5.83
N ASP A 207 -9.41 -1.78 6.36
CA ASP A 207 -9.96 -1.89 7.73
C ASP A 207 -9.04 -1.37 8.87
N SER A 208 -7.73 -1.27 8.63
CA SER A 208 -6.77 -0.69 9.56
C SER A 208 -6.96 0.82 9.81
N THR A 209 -7.61 1.54 8.90
CA THR A 209 -7.82 2.99 9.03
C THR A 209 -9.06 3.32 9.87
N LEU A 210 -9.97 2.38 10.07
CA LEU A 210 -11.22 2.58 10.82
C LEU A 210 -11.05 2.37 12.34
N ALA A 211 -9.95 1.79 12.80
CA ALA A 211 -9.69 1.53 14.22
C ALA A 211 -9.18 2.77 14.99
N THR A 212 -8.91 3.88 14.32
CA THR A 212 -8.31 5.10 14.94
C THR A 212 -9.32 6.22 15.17
N VAL A 213 -10.61 6.00 14.85
CA VAL A 213 -11.68 6.98 15.11
C VAL A 213 -12.66 6.38 16.11
N GLY A 214 -12.28 6.38 17.39
CA GLY A 214 -13.10 5.99 18.52
C GLY A 214 -12.67 6.74 19.76
#